data_cede776861cef1c1e6eb18a21574bb8e
#
_entry.id   cede776861cef1c1e6eb18a21574bb8e
#
_cell.length_a   1.000
_cell.length_b   1.000
_cell.length_c   1.000
_cell.angle_alpha   90.00
_cell.angle_beta   90.00
_cell.angle_gamma   90.00
#
_symmetry.space_group_name_H-M   'P 1'
#
loop_
_entity.id
_entity.type
_entity.pdbx_description
1 polymer ?
#
loop_
_entity_poly.entity_id
_entity_poly.type
_entity_poly.pdbx_seq_one_letter_code
_entity_poly.pdbx_strand_id
1 'polypeptide(L)'
;MDEREWEQLLHIKTAGRDDSHSDGEHHPYEPTDYGVLERLANSGYIGKKDTLIDYGSGKGRVSFFLAYQTRCQAIGVEYDRRLWEKALANGQTAASRRRVTFVLADAVEYEVPPQGNRFFFFNPFALHTLKRVLGKLFDAHYQAPRPMYLFFYYPYEETEAFLTHHPNLVVEDVIDCRDLFDEDDDREKILVLRLRD
;
A
#
# COMPACT_ATOMS: atom_id res chain seq x y z
N MET A 1 16.47 4.54 11.66
CA MET A 1 15.53 5.18 12.63
C MET A 1 14.59 4.12 13.13
N ASP A 2 14.27 4.12 14.44
CA ASP A 2 13.26 3.22 14.98
C ASP A 2 11.83 3.74 14.70
N GLU A 3 10.80 2.92 15.03
CA GLU A 3 9.40 3.26 14.79
C GLU A 3 8.99 4.59 15.47
N ARG A 4 9.45 4.80 16.71
CA ARG A 4 9.12 5.99 17.51
C ARG A 4 9.75 7.25 16.91
N GLU A 5 11.00 7.15 16.46
CA GLU A 5 11.70 8.26 15.80
C GLU A 5 11.01 8.66 14.50
N TRP A 6 10.57 7.66 13.71
CA TRP A 6 9.80 7.93 12.49
C TRP A 6 8.45 8.59 12.79
N GLU A 7 7.69 8.09 13.75
CA GLU A 7 6.40 8.68 14.11
C GLU A 7 6.54 10.12 14.64
N GLN A 8 7.59 10.41 15.39
CA GLN A 8 7.90 11.77 15.83
C GLN A 8 8.25 12.67 14.65
N LEU A 9 9.11 12.24 13.74
CA LEU A 9 9.51 13.02 12.56
C LEU A 9 8.32 13.29 11.63
N LEU A 10 7.48 12.29 11.42
CA LEU A 10 6.31 12.39 10.54
C LEU A 10 5.11 13.09 11.20
N HIS A 11 5.14 13.29 12.53
CA HIS A 11 4.03 13.82 13.35
C HIS A 11 2.75 13.00 13.21
N ILE A 12 2.84 11.66 13.25
CA ILE A 12 1.73 10.72 13.14
C ILE A 12 1.73 9.70 14.29
N LYS A 13 0.61 8.99 14.47
CA LYS A 13 0.44 7.91 15.45
C LYS A 13 -0.20 6.72 14.74
N THR A 14 0.62 5.78 14.31
CA THR A 14 0.16 4.62 13.53
C THR A 14 0.51 3.28 14.17
N ALA A 15 1.34 3.28 15.21
CA ALA A 15 1.75 2.09 15.92
C ALA A 15 0.57 1.26 16.50
N GLY A 16 0.85 -0.02 16.73
CA GLY A 16 -0.06 -0.98 17.37
C GLY A 16 -1.05 -1.62 16.41
N ARG A 17 -1.18 -2.96 16.55
CA ARG A 17 -2.12 -3.80 15.84
C ARG A 17 -3.55 -3.58 16.34
N ASP A 18 -4.54 -3.72 15.47
CA ASP A 18 -5.98 -3.64 15.82
C ASP A 18 -6.74 -4.79 15.16
N ASP A 19 -7.11 -5.78 15.97
CA ASP A 19 -7.80 -7.01 15.55
C ASP A 19 -9.34 -6.89 15.70
N SER A 20 -9.86 -5.75 16.16
CA SER A 20 -11.24 -5.64 16.64
C SER A 20 -12.32 -5.72 15.55
N HIS A 21 -11.94 -5.63 14.27
CA HIS A 21 -12.86 -5.65 13.13
C HIS A 21 -12.34 -6.48 11.96
N SER A 22 -11.51 -7.51 12.23
CA SER A 22 -11.18 -8.51 11.22
C SER A 22 -12.38 -9.43 11.01
N ASP A 23 -12.70 -9.69 9.75
CA ASP A 23 -13.69 -10.68 9.33
C ASP A 23 -13.09 -11.61 8.25
N GLY A 24 -13.91 -12.48 7.64
CA GLY A 24 -13.43 -13.41 6.61
C GLY A 24 -12.96 -12.74 5.33
N GLU A 25 -13.21 -11.45 5.15
CA GLU A 25 -12.88 -10.68 3.94
C GLU A 25 -11.82 -9.60 4.19
N HIS A 26 -11.71 -9.09 5.43
CA HIS A 26 -10.81 -8.02 5.82
C HIS A 26 -9.84 -8.51 6.90
N HIS A 27 -8.55 -8.28 6.66
CA HIS A 27 -7.51 -8.64 7.62
C HIS A 27 -7.36 -7.59 8.73
N PRO A 28 -6.84 -7.98 9.91
CA PRO A 28 -6.56 -7.05 11.00
C PRO A 28 -5.64 -5.92 10.54
N TYR A 29 -5.80 -4.73 11.13
CA TYR A 29 -4.83 -3.66 10.92
C TYR A 29 -3.49 -4.05 11.55
N GLU A 30 -2.47 -4.11 10.73
CA GLU A 30 -1.07 -4.26 11.10
C GLU A 30 -0.24 -3.19 10.38
N PRO A 31 0.53 -2.37 11.11
CA PRO A 31 1.32 -1.33 10.48
C PRO A 31 2.54 -1.94 9.77
N THR A 32 2.77 -1.58 8.52
CA THR A 32 3.98 -1.95 7.78
C THR A 32 5.23 -1.41 8.49
N ASP A 33 6.27 -2.23 8.62
CA ASP A 33 7.54 -1.81 9.22
C ASP A 33 8.19 -0.66 8.41
N TYR A 34 8.81 0.28 9.12
CA TYR A 34 9.44 1.43 8.46
C TYR A 34 10.66 1.04 7.62
N GLY A 35 11.42 0.00 8.01
CA GLY A 35 12.53 -0.51 7.21
C GLY A 35 12.08 -1.03 5.85
N VAL A 36 10.94 -1.71 5.80
CA VAL A 36 10.30 -2.16 4.55
C VAL A 36 9.93 -0.96 3.68
N LEU A 37 9.31 0.06 4.29
CA LEU A 37 8.93 1.28 3.58
C LEU A 37 10.15 2.08 3.10
N GLU A 38 11.25 2.10 3.86
CA GLU A 38 12.51 2.71 3.44
C GLU A 38 13.07 2.02 2.19
N ARG A 39 13.03 0.69 2.13
CA ARG A 39 13.46 -0.07 0.94
C ARG A 39 12.61 0.28 -0.28
N LEU A 40 11.30 0.31 -0.12
CA LEU A 40 10.42 0.71 -1.22
C LEU A 40 10.65 2.15 -1.66
N ALA A 41 10.81 3.09 -0.73
CA ALA A 41 11.09 4.49 -1.05
C ALA A 41 12.41 4.69 -1.80
N ASN A 42 13.44 3.87 -1.47
CA ASN A 42 14.77 3.94 -2.08
C ASN A 42 14.91 3.09 -3.36
N SER A 43 13.92 2.30 -3.71
CA SER A 43 13.95 1.42 -4.89
C SER A 43 13.93 2.16 -6.23
N GLY A 44 13.49 3.42 -6.24
CA GLY A 44 13.33 4.21 -7.45
C GLY A 44 12.00 4.02 -8.19
N TYR A 45 11.13 3.11 -7.73
CA TYR A 45 9.82 2.86 -8.38
C TYR A 45 8.80 3.96 -8.11
N ILE A 46 8.97 4.76 -7.06
CA ILE A 46 8.04 5.81 -6.66
C ILE A 46 8.78 7.15 -6.61
N GLY A 47 8.26 8.16 -7.29
CA GLY A 47 8.87 9.49 -7.33
C GLY A 47 7.85 10.62 -7.29
N LYS A 48 8.35 11.85 -7.35
CA LYS A 48 7.57 13.09 -7.17
C LYS A 48 6.37 13.24 -8.12
N LYS A 49 6.43 12.62 -9.30
CA LYS A 49 5.36 12.72 -10.32
C LYS A 49 4.29 11.64 -10.16
N ASP A 50 4.50 10.69 -9.26
CA ASP A 50 3.60 9.56 -9.10
C ASP A 50 2.47 9.87 -8.11
N THR A 51 1.37 9.13 -8.27
CA THR A 51 0.26 9.09 -7.33
C THR A 51 0.09 7.66 -6.83
N LEU A 52 0.37 7.47 -5.55
CA LEU A 52 0.21 6.21 -4.83
C LEU A 52 -1.25 6.04 -4.41
N ILE A 53 -1.79 4.85 -4.63
CA ILE A 53 -3.03 4.38 -4.02
C ILE A 53 -2.65 3.30 -3.00
N ASP A 54 -2.96 3.53 -1.74
CA ASP A 54 -2.67 2.66 -0.61
C ASP A 54 -3.96 1.95 -0.20
N TYR A 55 -4.12 0.71 -0.62
CA TYR A 55 -5.32 -0.08 -0.35
C TYR A 55 -5.26 -0.74 1.02
N GLY A 56 -6.26 -0.45 1.87
CA GLY A 56 -6.24 -0.83 3.28
C GLY A 56 -5.29 0.07 4.07
N SER A 57 -5.38 1.39 3.86
CA SER A 57 -4.41 2.35 4.39
C SER A 57 -4.36 2.44 5.92
N GLY A 58 -5.34 1.87 6.61
CA GLY A 58 -5.39 1.88 8.07
C GLY A 58 -5.30 3.29 8.64
N LYS A 59 -4.34 3.49 9.55
CA LYS A 59 -4.04 4.79 10.15
C LYS A 59 -3.18 5.71 9.26
N GLY A 60 -2.82 5.27 8.04
CA GLY A 60 -2.15 6.06 7.00
C GLY A 60 -0.63 6.00 6.99
N ARG A 61 0.02 5.05 7.70
CA ARG A 61 1.50 4.96 7.78
C ARG A 61 2.17 4.97 6.42
N VAL A 62 1.80 4.05 5.55
CA VAL A 62 2.37 3.89 4.21
C VAL A 62 2.22 5.17 3.39
N SER A 63 0.99 5.69 3.34
CA SER A 63 0.66 6.92 2.62
C SER A 63 1.49 8.11 3.08
N PHE A 64 1.58 8.36 4.41
CA PHE A 64 2.35 9.48 4.95
C PHE A 64 3.85 9.33 4.74
N PHE A 65 4.39 8.12 4.99
CA PHE A 65 5.82 7.87 4.87
C PHE A 65 6.29 8.00 3.43
N LEU A 66 5.63 7.32 2.48
CA LEU A 66 6.04 7.36 1.07
C LEU A 66 5.88 8.77 0.47
N ALA A 67 4.80 9.48 0.82
CA ALA A 67 4.65 10.88 0.41
C ALA A 67 5.71 11.82 1.00
N TYR A 68 6.23 11.53 2.20
CA TYR A 68 7.32 12.28 2.81
C TYR A 68 8.64 12.00 2.09
N GLN A 69 9.01 10.75 1.93
CA GLN A 69 10.29 10.32 1.38
C GLN A 69 10.43 10.58 -0.12
N THR A 70 9.42 10.21 -0.91
CA THR A 70 9.49 10.25 -2.37
C THR A 70 8.88 11.52 -2.97
N ARG A 71 8.17 12.31 -2.14
CA ARG A 71 7.39 13.49 -2.54
C ARG A 71 6.23 13.18 -3.51
N CYS A 72 5.82 11.92 -3.64
CA CYS A 72 4.65 11.54 -4.42
C CYS A 72 3.36 12.12 -3.81
N GLN A 73 2.27 12.10 -4.57
CA GLN A 73 0.92 12.21 -4.01
C GLN A 73 0.50 10.83 -3.48
N ALA A 74 -0.30 10.78 -2.43
CA ALA A 74 -0.82 9.52 -1.91
C ALA A 74 -2.31 9.63 -1.58
N ILE A 75 -3.06 8.58 -1.90
CA ILE A 75 -4.47 8.42 -1.56
C ILE A 75 -4.60 7.11 -0.80
N GLY A 76 -4.93 7.19 0.49
CA GLY A 76 -5.26 6.02 1.29
C GLY A 76 -6.73 5.67 1.14
N VAL A 77 -7.01 4.42 0.77
CA VAL A 77 -8.37 3.87 0.69
C VAL A 77 -8.57 2.94 1.88
N GLU A 78 -9.55 3.25 2.72
CA GLU A 78 -9.81 2.50 3.94
C GLU A 78 -11.31 2.23 4.09
N TYR A 79 -11.63 1.00 4.38
CA TYR A 79 -13.01 0.52 4.60
C TYR A 79 -13.50 0.76 6.04
N ASP A 80 -12.61 0.57 7.04
CA ASP A 80 -12.97 0.76 8.46
C ASP A 80 -12.98 2.26 8.81
N ARG A 81 -14.17 2.77 9.09
CA ARG A 81 -14.40 4.18 9.49
C ARG A 81 -13.52 4.61 10.66
N ARG A 82 -13.29 3.74 11.65
CA ARG A 82 -12.48 4.08 12.85
C ARG A 82 -11.01 4.27 12.51
N LEU A 83 -10.47 3.43 11.61
CA LEU A 83 -9.09 3.56 11.14
C LEU A 83 -8.96 4.78 10.22
N TRP A 84 -9.93 5.00 9.34
CA TRP A 84 -10.00 6.18 8.50
C TRP A 84 -10.06 7.49 9.31
N GLU A 85 -10.85 7.54 10.40
CA GLU A 85 -10.90 8.71 11.30
C GLU A 85 -9.54 8.95 11.99
N LYS A 86 -8.81 7.87 12.38
CA LYS A 86 -7.44 7.98 12.90
C LYS A 86 -6.47 8.51 11.82
N ALA A 87 -6.60 8.07 10.57
CA ALA A 87 -5.80 8.58 9.45
C ALA A 87 -6.08 10.08 9.21
N LEU A 88 -7.33 10.51 9.25
CA LEU A 88 -7.69 11.94 9.16
C LEU A 88 -7.10 12.77 10.31
N ALA A 89 -7.14 12.24 11.55
CA ALA A 89 -6.54 12.91 12.70
C ALA A 89 -5.01 13.06 12.53
N ASN A 90 -4.31 12.02 12.08
CA ASN A 90 -2.90 12.08 11.70
C ASN A 90 -2.65 13.14 10.60
N GLY A 91 -3.55 13.24 9.64
CA GLY A 91 -3.49 14.22 8.54
C GLY A 91 -3.50 15.68 8.98
N GLN A 92 -3.97 15.99 10.20
CA GLN A 92 -3.93 17.37 10.72
C GLN A 92 -2.51 17.83 11.03
N THR A 93 -1.66 16.93 11.48
CA THR A 93 -0.29 17.23 11.97
C THR A 93 0.81 16.70 11.08
N ALA A 94 0.54 15.71 10.23
CA ALA A 94 1.53 15.01 9.43
C ALA A 94 2.43 15.94 8.61
N ALA A 95 3.73 15.67 8.59
CA ALA A 95 4.72 16.43 7.83
C ALA A 95 4.42 16.44 6.32
N SER A 96 3.84 15.36 5.79
CA SER A 96 3.44 15.18 4.38
C SER A 96 1.96 15.53 4.09
N ARG A 97 1.22 16.11 5.04
CA ARG A 97 -0.25 16.31 4.97
C ARG A 97 -0.78 16.92 3.67
N ARG A 98 0.01 17.78 3.02
CA ARG A 98 -0.40 18.44 1.77
C ARG A 98 -0.39 17.52 0.55
N ARG A 99 0.17 16.32 0.68
CA ARG A 99 0.30 15.33 -0.40
C ARG A 99 -0.54 14.08 -0.17
N VAL A 100 -1.21 13.98 0.98
CA VAL A 100 -1.94 12.76 1.37
C VAL A 100 -3.41 13.10 1.56
N THR A 101 -4.27 12.25 0.99
CA THR A 101 -5.72 12.26 1.22
C THR A 101 -6.20 10.88 1.59
N PHE A 102 -7.33 10.78 2.29
CA PHE A 102 -7.93 9.50 2.67
C PHE A 102 -9.38 9.44 2.23
N VAL A 103 -9.76 8.29 1.67
CA VAL A 103 -11.12 8.01 1.20
C VAL A 103 -11.68 6.84 2.02
N LEU A 104 -12.85 7.04 2.62
CA LEU A 104 -13.61 5.96 3.25
C LEU A 104 -14.38 5.24 2.15
N ALA A 105 -13.89 4.08 1.74
CA ALA A 105 -14.51 3.29 0.67
C ALA A 105 -14.14 1.81 0.78
N ASP A 106 -15.02 0.95 0.30
CA ASP A 106 -14.67 -0.41 -0.06
C ASP A 106 -13.73 -0.38 -1.28
N ALA A 107 -12.62 -1.11 -1.21
CA ALA A 107 -11.63 -1.19 -2.29
C ALA A 107 -12.25 -1.63 -3.63
N VAL A 108 -13.25 -2.48 -3.58
CA VAL A 108 -13.96 -2.99 -4.77
C VAL A 108 -14.83 -1.92 -5.42
N GLU A 109 -15.37 -1.00 -4.65
CA GLU A 109 -16.21 0.10 -5.14
C GLU A 109 -15.38 1.34 -5.50
N TYR A 110 -14.13 1.42 -5.04
CA TYR A 110 -13.26 2.57 -5.29
C TYR A 110 -12.87 2.67 -6.77
N GLU A 111 -13.14 3.82 -7.37
CA GLU A 111 -12.73 4.10 -8.75
C GLU A 111 -11.31 4.67 -8.80
N VAL A 112 -10.46 4.04 -9.61
CA VAL A 112 -9.05 4.44 -9.74
C VAL A 112 -8.96 5.79 -10.45
N PRO A 113 -8.43 6.85 -9.81
CA PRO A 113 -8.33 8.14 -10.45
C PRO A 113 -7.29 8.11 -11.60
N PRO A 114 -7.48 8.93 -12.66
CA PRO A 114 -6.61 8.90 -13.84
C PRO A 114 -5.12 9.11 -13.54
N GLN A 115 -4.78 9.82 -12.47
CA GLN A 115 -3.40 10.05 -12.04
C GLN A 115 -2.81 8.89 -11.24
N GLY A 116 -3.63 7.95 -10.71
CA GLY A 116 -3.16 6.80 -9.92
C GLY A 116 -2.31 5.87 -10.76
N ASN A 117 -1.05 5.64 -10.37
CA ASN A 117 -0.11 4.84 -11.14
C ASN A 117 0.85 4.00 -10.29
N ARG A 118 0.74 4.09 -8.96
CA ARG A 118 1.45 3.27 -7.97
C ARG A 118 0.42 2.72 -6.99
N PHE A 119 0.47 1.41 -6.69
CA PHE A 119 -0.56 0.74 -5.90
C PHE A 119 0.12 -0.14 -4.85
N PHE A 120 -0.16 0.11 -3.57
CA PHE A 120 0.40 -0.64 -2.46
C PHE A 120 -0.64 -1.52 -1.80
N PHE A 121 -0.22 -2.74 -1.46
CA PHE A 121 -1.04 -3.75 -0.80
C PHE A 121 -0.23 -4.46 0.28
N PHE A 122 -0.74 -4.48 1.50
CA PHE A 122 -0.26 -5.34 2.56
C PHE A 122 -1.38 -6.31 2.96
N ASN A 123 -1.62 -7.32 2.12
CA ASN A 123 -2.69 -8.31 2.29
C ASN A 123 -4.00 -7.73 2.85
N PRO A 124 -4.56 -6.66 2.28
CA PRO A 124 -5.69 -5.97 2.90
C PRO A 124 -7.00 -6.77 2.81
N PHE A 125 -7.07 -7.77 1.94
CA PHE A 125 -8.30 -8.55 1.68
C PHE A 125 -8.01 -9.91 1.04
N ALA A 126 -9.02 -10.80 1.05
CA ALA A 126 -8.95 -12.13 0.46
C ALA A 126 -8.73 -12.11 -1.07
N LEU A 127 -8.22 -13.22 -1.63
CA LEU A 127 -7.86 -13.31 -3.06
C LEU A 127 -9.02 -12.99 -4.01
N HIS A 128 -10.26 -13.37 -3.68
CA HIS A 128 -11.41 -13.08 -4.56
C HIS A 128 -11.70 -11.57 -4.64
N THR A 129 -11.55 -10.85 -3.54
CA THR A 129 -11.65 -9.38 -3.47
C THR A 129 -10.50 -8.73 -4.23
N LEU A 130 -9.27 -9.24 -4.07
CA LEU A 130 -8.11 -8.78 -4.85
C LEU A 130 -8.34 -8.90 -6.36
N LYS A 131 -8.91 -10.01 -6.84
CA LYS A 131 -9.23 -10.20 -8.26
C LYS A 131 -10.19 -9.11 -8.80
N ARG A 132 -11.16 -8.70 -8.01
CA ARG A 132 -12.09 -7.61 -8.38
C ARG A 132 -11.37 -6.26 -8.43
N VAL A 133 -10.53 -5.96 -7.44
CA VAL A 133 -9.71 -4.73 -7.41
C VAL A 133 -8.78 -4.68 -8.62
N LEU A 134 -8.07 -5.79 -8.92
CA LEU A 134 -7.20 -5.87 -10.11
C LEU A 134 -7.98 -5.66 -11.41
N GLY A 135 -9.20 -6.18 -11.53
CA GLY A 135 -10.08 -5.89 -12.67
C GLY A 135 -10.24 -4.40 -12.90
N LYS A 136 -10.52 -3.62 -11.83
CA LYS A 136 -10.62 -2.14 -11.93
C LYS A 136 -9.29 -1.48 -12.33
N LEU A 137 -8.14 -2.01 -11.87
CA LEU A 137 -6.84 -1.49 -12.29
C LEU A 137 -6.59 -1.75 -13.78
N PHE A 138 -6.94 -2.92 -14.28
CA PHE A 138 -6.83 -3.25 -15.71
C PHE A 138 -7.75 -2.37 -16.55
N ASP A 139 -9.00 -2.16 -16.12
CA ASP A 139 -9.94 -1.26 -16.80
C ASP A 139 -9.43 0.18 -16.83
N ALA A 140 -8.90 0.68 -15.71
CA ALA A 140 -8.31 2.01 -15.61
C ALA A 140 -7.06 2.18 -16.49
N HIS A 141 -6.26 1.11 -16.62
CA HIS A 141 -5.11 1.09 -17.52
C HIS A 141 -5.56 1.07 -18.99
N TYR A 142 -6.54 0.25 -19.32
CA TYR A 142 -7.09 0.17 -20.66
C TYR A 142 -7.71 1.51 -21.12
N GLN A 143 -8.44 2.18 -20.24
CA GLN A 143 -9.07 3.48 -20.56
C GLN A 143 -8.07 4.63 -20.69
N ALA A 144 -6.99 4.61 -19.91
CA ALA A 144 -5.94 5.62 -19.90
C ALA A 144 -4.56 4.95 -19.72
N PRO A 145 -3.96 4.43 -20.82
CA PRO A 145 -2.70 3.70 -20.76
C PRO A 145 -1.57 4.55 -20.13
N ARG A 146 -0.92 4.02 -19.12
CA ARG A 146 0.21 4.62 -18.42
C ARG A 146 1.00 3.56 -17.66
N PRO A 147 2.29 3.74 -17.39
CA PRO A 147 3.05 2.80 -16.57
C PRO A 147 2.44 2.69 -15.17
N MET A 148 1.89 1.53 -14.83
CA MET A 148 1.29 1.24 -13.53
C MET A 148 2.09 0.15 -12.83
N TYR A 149 2.49 0.41 -11.56
CA TYR A 149 3.23 -0.53 -10.72
C TYR A 149 2.44 -0.88 -9.47
N LEU A 150 2.46 -2.17 -9.13
CA LEU A 150 1.82 -2.73 -7.95
C LEU A 150 2.90 -3.25 -7.01
N PHE A 151 2.76 -2.97 -5.73
CA PHE A 151 3.66 -3.37 -4.66
C PHE A 151 2.89 -4.22 -3.66
N PHE A 152 3.17 -5.53 -3.64
CA PHE A 152 2.58 -6.44 -2.68
C PHE A 152 3.60 -6.78 -1.62
N TYR A 153 3.40 -6.25 -0.42
CA TYR A 153 4.21 -6.62 0.73
C TYR A 153 3.63 -7.84 1.42
N TYR A 154 4.50 -8.77 1.81
CA TYR A 154 4.19 -9.98 2.55
C TYR A 154 3.08 -10.83 1.90
N PRO A 155 3.19 -11.16 0.61
CA PRO A 155 2.13 -11.86 -0.10
C PRO A 155 1.97 -13.30 0.41
N TYR A 156 0.72 -13.74 0.64
CA TYR A 156 0.45 -15.16 0.87
C TYR A 156 0.75 -15.99 -0.38
N GLU A 157 1.13 -17.26 -0.20
CA GLU A 157 1.54 -18.16 -1.30
C GLU A 157 0.50 -18.21 -2.45
N GLU A 158 -0.79 -18.32 -2.10
CA GLU A 158 -1.87 -18.33 -3.10
C GLU A 158 -1.95 -17.01 -3.88
N THR A 159 -1.78 -15.89 -3.20
CA THR A 159 -1.78 -14.55 -3.81
C THR A 159 -0.57 -14.37 -4.71
N GLU A 160 0.62 -14.74 -4.25
CA GLU A 160 1.85 -14.66 -5.03
C GLU A 160 1.77 -15.53 -6.29
N ALA A 161 1.31 -16.78 -6.14
CA ALA A 161 1.13 -17.69 -7.27
C ALA A 161 0.15 -17.12 -8.31
N PHE A 162 -0.97 -16.56 -7.87
CA PHE A 162 -1.93 -15.91 -8.75
C PHE A 162 -1.32 -14.71 -9.49
N LEU A 163 -0.64 -13.84 -8.78
CA LEU A 163 -0.05 -12.60 -9.35
C LEU A 163 1.06 -12.90 -10.35
N THR A 164 1.97 -13.81 -10.02
CA THR A 164 3.14 -14.14 -10.85
C THR A 164 2.78 -14.87 -12.15
N HIS A 165 1.65 -15.59 -12.17
CA HIS A 165 1.16 -16.29 -13.36
C HIS A 165 0.07 -15.51 -14.12
N HIS A 166 -0.29 -14.31 -13.66
CA HIS A 166 -1.36 -13.54 -14.30
C HIS A 166 -0.91 -12.96 -15.66
N PRO A 167 -1.68 -13.19 -16.76
CA PRO A 167 -1.25 -12.80 -18.12
C PRO A 167 -1.03 -11.30 -18.31
N ASN A 168 -1.74 -10.45 -17.56
CA ASN A 168 -1.67 -8.99 -17.66
C ASN A 168 -0.64 -8.36 -16.71
N LEU A 169 0.13 -9.17 -15.98
CA LEU A 169 1.16 -8.68 -15.05
C LEU A 169 2.55 -9.17 -15.46
N VAL A 170 3.55 -8.36 -15.15
CA VAL A 170 4.97 -8.70 -15.31
C VAL A 170 5.64 -8.52 -13.96
N VAL A 171 6.36 -9.54 -13.48
CA VAL A 171 7.22 -9.40 -12.31
C VAL A 171 8.43 -8.56 -12.72
N GLU A 172 8.55 -7.37 -12.17
CA GLU A 172 9.66 -6.45 -12.44
C GLU A 172 10.80 -6.66 -11.46
N ASP A 173 10.45 -6.89 -10.17
CA ASP A 173 11.44 -6.99 -9.10
C ASP A 173 10.87 -7.73 -7.89
N VAL A 174 11.76 -8.18 -7.02
CA VAL A 174 11.44 -8.69 -5.68
C VAL A 174 12.39 -8.01 -4.69
N ILE A 175 11.84 -7.09 -3.90
CA ILE A 175 12.61 -6.39 -2.87
C ILE A 175 12.63 -7.27 -1.62
N ASP A 176 13.77 -7.91 -1.33
CA ASP A 176 13.96 -8.74 -0.15
C ASP A 176 13.99 -7.88 1.13
N CYS A 177 13.22 -8.27 2.14
CA CYS A 177 13.12 -7.59 3.43
C CYS A 177 13.45 -8.50 4.61
N ARG A 178 13.83 -9.77 4.39
CA ARG A 178 14.04 -10.78 5.43
C ARG A 178 15.09 -10.36 6.48
N ASP A 179 16.15 -9.71 6.06
CA ASP A 179 17.22 -9.24 6.96
C ASP A 179 16.81 -8.09 7.90
N LEU A 180 15.58 -7.59 7.78
CA LEU A 180 14.99 -6.62 8.72
C LEU A 180 14.35 -7.27 9.94
N PHE A 181 14.17 -8.60 9.93
CA PHE A 181 13.44 -9.35 10.93
C PHE A 181 14.30 -10.49 11.49
N ASP A 182 14.03 -10.89 12.73
CA ASP A 182 14.75 -12.00 13.38
C ASP A 182 14.30 -13.38 12.89
N GLU A 183 13.06 -13.48 12.37
CA GLU A 183 12.49 -14.71 11.83
C GLU A 183 12.79 -14.81 10.34
N ASP A 184 13.20 -16.00 9.89
CA ASP A 184 13.40 -16.30 8.46
C ASP A 184 12.06 -16.67 7.81
N ASP A 185 11.36 -15.67 7.31
CA ASP A 185 10.08 -15.83 6.60
C ASP A 185 10.23 -15.34 5.15
N ASP A 186 10.09 -16.25 4.20
CA ASP A 186 10.19 -15.97 2.76
C ASP A 186 9.15 -14.98 2.24
N ARG A 187 8.12 -14.67 3.03
CA ARG A 187 7.10 -13.66 2.70
C ARG A 187 7.57 -12.24 3.02
N GLU A 188 8.64 -12.06 3.80
CA GLU A 188 9.23 -10.75 4.10
C GLU A 188 9.91 -10.17 2.86
N LYS A 189 9.08 -9.76 1.91
CA LYS A 189 9.48 -9.19 0.62
C LYS A 189 8.38 -8.28 0.06
N ILE A 190 8.76 -7.39 -0.83
CA ILE A 190 7.81 -6.67 -1.68
C ILE A 190 7.92 -7.23 -3.10
N LEU A 191 6.85 -7.84 -3.57
CA LEU A 191 6.72 -8.23 -4.98
C LEU A 191 6.33 -7.00 -5.78
N VAL A 192 7.19 -6.62 -6.73
CA VAL A 192 6.97 -5.48 -7.63
C VAL A 192 6.46 -5.99 -8.96
N LEU A 193 5.26 -5.59 -9.32
CA LEU A 193 4.61 -5.97 -10.56
C LEU A 193 4.32 -4.74 -11.41
N ARG A 194 4.39 -4.90 -12.73
CA ARG A 194 3.96 -3.89 -13.68
C ARG A 194 2.80 -4.44 -14.52
N LEU A 195 1.82 -3.57 -14.82
CA LEU A 195 0.81 -3.93 -15.79
C LEU A 195 1.44 -4.04 -17.17
N ARG A 196 1.03 -5.07 -17.90
CA ARG A 196 1.47 -5.29 -19.28
C ARG A 196 0.77 -4.29 -20.20
N ASP A 197 1.54 -3.70 -21.12
CA ASP A 197 1.04 -2.78 -22.15
C ASP A 197 0.15 -3.50 -23.17
#